data_005d0b809f3e7d651aee34030b311bec
#
_entry.id   005d0b809f3e7d651aee34030b311bec
#
_cell.length_a   1.000
_cell.length_b   1.000
_cell.length_c   1.000
_cell.angle_alpha   90.00
_cell.angle_beta   90.00
_cell.angle_gamma   90.00
#
_symmetry.space_group_name_H-M   'P 1'
#
loop_
_entity.id
_entity.type
_entity.pdbx_description
1 polymer ?
#
loop_
_entity_poly.entity_id
_entity_poly.type
_entity_poly.pdbx_seq_one_letter_code
_entity_poly.pdbx_strand_id
1 'polypeptide(L)'
;ESPPYTFRNVKKLSFGIVDLRMEVVECKPKPSYPVGELTVDAFGKTREYTDRGIRRRALCAAGRVDYGDPFDLTPRLAGVEVLGASSDHTILDVEDAAVPVRLGDVLDFGVSYGSLVYLTNTPEVRIVYRKGGRLYTAE
;
A
#
# COMPACT_ATOMS: atom_id res chain seq x y z
N GLU A 1 17.48 -21.74 19.29
CA GLU A 1 16.59 -20.66 19.68
C GLU A 1 15.52 -20.46 18.61
N SER A 2 14.27 -20.42 19.03
CA SER A 2 13.18 -20.09 18.12
C SER A 2 13.38 -18.65 17.66
N PRO A 3 13.21 -18.36 16.34
CA PRO A 3 13.22 -16.98 15.87
C PRO A 3 12.23 -16.17 16.70
N PRO A 4 12.53 -14.91 17.04
CA PRO A 4 11.63 -14.08 17.83
C PRO A 4 10.29 -13.83 17.13
N TYR A 5 10.19 -14.15 15.85
CA TYR A 5 8.99 -13.99 15.03
C TYR A 5 8.53 -15.34 14.49
N THR A 6 8.07 -16.23 15.39
CA THR A 6 7.40 -17.44 14.96
C THR A 6 5.99 -17.09 14.49
N PHE A 7 5.41 -17.95 13.66
CA PHE A 7 4.03 -17.82 13.18
C PHE A 7 3.00 -17.55 14.29
N ARG A 8 3.24 -18.09 15.48
CA ARG A 8 2.40 -17.85 16.66
C ARG A 8 2.52 -16.42 17.18
N ASN A 9 3.71 -15.84 17.08
CA ASN A 9 3.95 -14.48 17.57
C ASN A 9 3.37 -13.43 16.62
N VAL A 10 3.34 -13.68 15.33
CA VAL A 10 2.70 -12.81 14.35
C VAL A 10 1.21 -12.61 14.66
N LYS A 11 0.52 -13.64 15.13
CA LYS A 11 -0.88 -13.52 15.55
C LYS A 11 -1.08 -12.66 16.80
N LYS A 12 -0.02 -12.47 17.59
CA LYS A 12 -0.05 -11.62 18.80
C LYS A 12 0.43 -10.20 18.53
N LEU A 13 1.08 -9.95 17.37
CA LEU A 13 1.47 -8.61 16.99
C LEU A 13 0.21 -7.81 16.68
N SER A 14 0.05 -6.69 17.35
CA SER A 14 -0.96 -5.73 16.93
C SER A 14 -0.56 -5.21 15.56
N PHE A 15 -1.52 -5.10 14.64
CA PHE A 15 -1.27 -4.61 13.28
C PHE A 15 -0.75 -3.17 13.23
N GLY A 16 -0.67 -2.47 14.37
CA GLY A 16 -0.07 -1.16 14.49
C GLY A 16 1.47 -1.15 14.60
N ILE A 17 2.11 -2.32 14.65
CA ILE A 17 3.56 -2.45 14.81
C ILE A 17 4.29 -2.61 13.48
N VAL A 18 3.60 -3.11 12.46
CA VAL A 18 4.19 -3.36 11.14
C VAL A 18 3.53 -2.46 10.11
N ASP A 19 4.31 -1.66 9.45
CA ASP A 19 3.87 -0.78 8.38
C ASP A 19 4.64 -1.05 7.10
N LEU A 20 3.94 -0.94 5.96
CA LEU A 20 4.54 -0.83 4.65
C LEU A 20 4.72 0.65 4.33
N ARG A 21 5.92 1.03 3.91
CA ARG A 21 6.23 2.39 3.46
C ARG A 21 6.41 2.40 1.95
N MET A 22 5.67 3.26 1.27
CA MET A 22 5.75 3.39 -0.19
C MET A 22 5.97 4.84 -0.58
N GLU A 23 6.87 5.05 -1.55
CA GLU A 23 7.14 6.36 -2.12
C GLU A 23 6.11 6.72 -3.18
N VAL A 24 5.64 7.97 -3.16
CA VAL A 24 4.78 8.54 -4.19
C VAL A 24 5.62 8.92 -5.41
N VAL A 25 5.38 8.23 -6.52
CA VAL A 25 6.15 8.43 -7.77
C VAL A 25 5.37 9.22 -8.83
N GLU A 26 4.09 9.41 -8.63
CA GLU A 26 3.24 10.28 -9.45
C GLU A 26 2.11 10.84 -8.59
N CYS A 27 1.78 12.11 -8.76
CA CYS A 27 0.63 12.71 -8.09
C CYS A 27 0.04 13.80 -8.98
N LYS A 28 -1.19 13.59 -9.47
CA LYS A 28 -1.85 14.53 -10.38
C LYS A 28 -3.37 14.36 -10.37
N PRO A 29 -4.13 15.40 -10.78
CA PRO A 29 -5.56 15.28 -10.97
C PRO A 29 -5.90 14.29 -12.08
N LYS A 30 -6.88 13.44 -11.85
CA LYS A 30 -7.41 12.52 -12.84
C LYS A 30 -8.92 12.35 -12.67
N PRO A 31 -9.67 12.04 -13.75
CA PRO A 31 -11.06 11.65 -13.61
C PRO A 31 -11.19 10.42 -12.71
N SER A 32 -12.15 10.44 -11.81
CA SER A 32 -12.41 9.30 -10.91
C SER A 32 -13.04 8.13 -11.65
N TYR A 33 -13.68 8.40 -12.79
CA TYR A 33 -14.24 7.40 -13.68
C TYR A 33 -13.30 7.19 -14.87
N PRO A 34 -12.94 5.96 -15.23
CA PRO A 34 -12.06 5.72 -16.36
C PRO A 34 -12.75 6.13 -17.67
N VAL A 35 -12.02 6.86 -18.50
CA VAL A 35 -12.46 7.22 -19.86
C VAL A 35 -12.11 6.05 -20.77
N GLY A 36 -13.14 5.40 -21.37
CA GLY A 36 -12.99 4.26 -22.26
C GLY A 36 -13.78 3.03 -21.79
N GLU A 37 -13.53 1.90 -22.40
CA GLU A 37 -14.19 0.66 -22.01
C GLU A 37 -13.77 0.22 -20.62
N LEU A 38 -14.75 -0.21 -19.80
CA LEU A 38 -14.47 -0.83 -18.52
C LEU A 38 -13.74 -2.15 -18.78
N THR A 39 -12.48 -2.18 -18.51
CA THR A 39 -11.68 -3.39 -18.61
C THR A 39 -11.80 -4.21 -17.32
N VAL A 40 -11.89 -5.52 -17.51
CA VAL A 40 -11.74 -6.47 -16.41
C VAL A 40 -10.30 -6.35 -15.91
N ASP A 41 -10.12 -6.32 -14.59
CA ASP A 41 -8.77 -6.27 -14.04
C ASP A 41 -7.99 -7.55 -14.36
N ALA A 42 -6.70 -7.58 -14.07
CA ALA A 42 -5.83 -8.71 -14.35
C ALA A 42 -6.26 -10.03 -13.67
N PHE A 43 -7.19 -9.96 -12.73
CA PHE A 43 -7.73 -11.10 -11.99
C PHE A 43 -9.18 -11.45 -12.38
N GLY A 44 -9.70 -10.88 -13.46
CA GLY A 44 -11.02 -11.19 -13.98
C GLY A 44 -12.18 -10.56 -13.22
N LYS A 45 -11.91 -9.60 -12.34
CA LYS A 45 -12.95 -8.90 -11.57
C LYS A 45 -13.39 -7.64 -12.28
N THR A 46 -14.69 -7.47 -12.47
CA THR A 46 -15.27 -6.21 -12.93
C THR A 46 -15.45 -5.29 -11.72
N ARG A 47 -14.94 -4.07 -11.82
CA ARG A 47 -15.11 -3.06 -10.77
C ARG A 47 -16.23 -2.12 -11.11
N GLU A 48 -17.05 -1.81 -10.12
CA GLU A 48 -17.95 -0.68 -10.17
C GLU A 48 -17.18 0.59 -9.85
N TYR A 49 -17.27 1.58 -10.75
CA TYR A 49 -16.68 2.89 -10.56
C TYR A 49 -17.78 3.90 -10.32
N THR A 50 -17.65 4.66 -9.24
CA THR A 50 -18.49 5.83 -8.99
C THR A 50 -17.81 7.06 -9.54
N ASP A 51 -18.49 7.81 -10.41
CA ASP A 51 -17.95 9.08 -10.91
C ASP A 51 -18.04 10.14 -9.79
N ARG A 52 -16.88 10.57 -9.32
CA ARG A 52 -16.73 11.64 -8.33
C ARG A 52 -16.07 12.90 -8.91
N GLY A 53 -16.04 13.00 -10.25
CA GLY A 53 -15.39 14.09 -10.95
C GLY A 53 -13.88 13.94 -11.00
N ILE A 54 -13.19 15.06 -11.11
CA ILE A 54 -11.72 15.09 -11.13
C ILE A 54 -11.22 15.09 -9.70
N ARG A 55 -10.36 14.14 -9.40
CA ARG A 55 -9.78 13.96 -8.07
C ARG A 55 -8.27 13.78 -8.17
N ARG A 56 -7.56 14.15 -7.11
CA ARG A 56 -6.13 14.00 -7.07
C ARG A 56 -5.76 12.55 -6.79
N ARG A 57 -4.99 11.94 -7.68
CA ARG A 57 -4.49 10.58 -7.57
C ARG A 57 -3.00 10.54 -7.38
N ALA A 58 -2.56 9.57 -6.59
CA ALA A 58 -1.16 9.24 -6.42
C ALA A 58 -0.88 7.80 -6.85
N LEU A 59 0.30 7.58 -7.41
CA LEU A 59 0.88 6.26 -7.63
C LEU A 59 2.02 6.06 -6.66
N CYS A 60 2.05 4.91 -6.01
CA CYS A 60 3.15 4.49 -5.14
C CYS A 60 3.97 3.39 -5.80
N ALA A 61 5.26 3.35 -5.47
CA ALA A 61 6.27 2.49 -6.11
C ALA A 61 6.29 1.04 -5.59
N ALA A 62 5.15 0.48 -5.24
CA ALA A 62 4.99 -0.92 -4.93
C ALA A 62 3.61 -1.38 -5.37
N GLY A 63 3.46 -2.63 -5.72
CA GLY A 63 2.23 -3.19 -6.23
C GLY A 63 1.97 -4.62 -5.79
N ARG A 64 1.10 -5.31 -6.51
CA ARG A 64 0.62 -6.65 -6.13
C ARG A 64 1.73 -7.69 -6.01
N VAL A 65 2.80 -7.58 -6.80
CA VAL A 65 3.94 -8.51 -6.69
C VAL A 65 4.66 -8.39 -5.35
N ASP A 66 4.53 -7.24 -4.69
CA ASP A 66 5.21 -6.97 -3.41
C ASP A 66 4.38 -7.39 -2.21
N TYR A 67 3.07 -7.12 -2.21
CA TYR A 67 2.22 -7.30 -1.03
C TYR A 67 0.92 -8.08 -1.26
N GLY A 68 0.57 -8.42 -2.49
CA GLY A 68 -0.64 -9.18 -2.82
C GLY A 68 -1.87 -8.30 -3.06
N ASP A 69 -2.84 -8.32 -2.16
CA ASP A 69 -4.10 -7.58 -2.33
C ASP A 69 -3.99 -6.14 -1.81
N PRO A 70 -4.19 -5.12 -2.69
CA PRO A 70 -4.16 -3.72 -2.25
C PRO A 70 -5.22 -3.35 -1.22
N PHE A 71 -6.33 -4.08 -1.17
CA PHE A 71 -7.40 -3.81 -0.20
C PHE A 71 -7.11 -4.35 1.20
N ASP A 72 -6.02 -5.08 1.35
CA ASP A 72 -5.48 -5.46 2.66
C ASP A 72 -4.62 -4.34 3.28
N LEU A 73 -4.32 -3.29 2.52
CA LEU A 73 -3.59 -2.14 3.01
C LEU A 73 -4.51 -1.13 3.69
N THR A 74 -4.08 -0.62 4.84
CA THR A 74 -4.78 0.45 5.56
C THR A 74 -3.94 1.71 5.57
N PRO A 75 -4.30 2.75 4.79
CA PRO A 75 -3.56 4.02 4.84
C PRO A 75 -3.54 4.59 6.25
N ARG A 76 -2.35 5.05 6.70
CA ARG A 76 -2.22 5.72 8.00
C ARG A 76 -2.59 7.20 7.91
N LEU A 77 -2.39 7.83 6.77
CA LEU A 77 -2.81 9.20 6.54
C LEU A 77 -4.33 9.24 6.33
N ALA A 78 -5.03 10.00 7.18
CA ALA A 78 -6.48 10.14 7.07
C ALA A 78 -6.89 10.76 5.73
N GLY A 79 -7.99 10.28 5.17
CA GLY A 79 -8.56 10.76 3.91
C GLY A 79 -7.94 10.15 2.65
N VAL A 80 -6.93 9.30 2.78
CA VAL A 80 -6.36 8.54 1.66
C VAL A 80 -7.16 7.26 1.46
N GLU A 81 -7.51 6.97 0.21
CA GLU A 81 -8.24 5.75 -0.16
C GLU A 81 -7.42 4.94 -1.16
N VAL A 82 -7.31 3.64 -0.91
CA VAL A 82 -6.70 2.70 -1.86
C VAL A 82 -7.72 2.36 -2.94
N LEU A 83 -7.42 2.72 -4.19
CA LEU A 83 -8.31 2.43 -5.33
C LEU A 83 -7.99 1.07 -5.97
N GLY A 84 -6.76 0.64 -5.91
CA GLY A 84 -6.31 -0.59 -6.50
C GLY A 84 -4.81 -0.62 -6.70
N ALA A 85 -4.35 -1.61 -7.44
CA ALA A 85 -2.94 -1.73 -7.78
C ALA A 85 -2.76 -2.50 -9.09
N SER A 86 -1.70 -2.14 -9.81
CA SER A 86 -1.09 -3.00 -10.81
C SER A 86 -0.08 -3.93 -10.17
N SER A 87 0.66 -4.68 -10.97
CA SER A 87 1.77 -5.49 -10.47
C SER A 87 2.80 -4.67 -9.70
N ASP A 88 3.07 -3.45 -10.15
CA ASP A 88 4.21 -2.65 -9.71
C ASP A 88 3.85 -1.34 -9.00
N HIS A 89 2.58 -0.91 -9.08
CA HIS A 89 2.16 0.37 -8.53
C HIS A 89 0.84 0.26 -7.79
N THR A 90 0.72 1.00 -6.69
CA THR A 90 -0.52 1.17 -5.94
C THR A 90 -1.15 2.50 -6.32
N ILE A 91 -2.46 2.48 -6.56
CA ILE A 91 -3.25 3.65 -6.98
C ILE A 91 -4.06 4.14 -5.79
N LEU A 92 -3.87 5.41 -5.45
CA LEU A 92 -4.53 6.06 -4.32
C LEU A 92 -5.37 7.25 -4.79
N ASP A 93 -6.50 7.47 -4.12
CA ASP A 93 -7.18 8.77 -4.11
C ASP A 93 -6.67 9.55 -2.90
N VAL A 94 -6.11 10.71 -3.16
CA VAL A 94 -5.51 11.56 -2.12
C VAL A 94 -6.15 12.95 -2.05
N GLU A 95 -7.29 13.15 -2.73
CA GLU A 95 -8.00 14.44 -2.75
C GLU A 95 -8.35 14.92 -1.35
N ASP A 96 -8.85 14.02 -0.51
CA ASP A 96 -9.32 14.34 0.85
C ASP A 96 -8.26 14.05 1.92
N ALA A 97 -7.00 13.86 1.52
CA ALA A 97 -5.92 13.61 2.48
C ALA A 97 -5.80 14.75 3.50
N ALA A 98 -5.64 14.40 4.77
CA ALA A 98 -5.53 15.37 5.86
C ALA A 98 -4.33 16.31 5.71
N VAL A 99 -3.29 15.84 5.01
CA VAL A 99 -2.10 16.63 4.63
C VAL A 99 -1.91 16.47 3.13
N PRO A 100 -1.59 17.54 2.39
CA PRO A 100 -1.35 17.44 0.95
C PRO A 100 -0.26 16.42 0.61
N VAL A 101 -0.59 15.50 -0.30
CA VAL A 101 0.34 14.49 -0.78
C VAL A 101 1.06 15.01 -2.01
N ARG A 102 2.38 14.86 -2.05
CA ARG A 102 3.25 15.36 -3.11
C ARG A 102 4.15 14.25 -3.65
N LEU A 103 4.64 14.46 -4.85
CA LEU A 103 5.67 13.61 -5.44
C LEU A 103 6.87 13.49 -4.51
N GLY A 104 7.34 12.27 -4.28
CA GLY A 104 8.47 11.98 -3.40
C GLY A 104 8.11 11.74 -1.94
N ASP A 105 6.87 12.01 -1.54
CA ASP A 105 6.41 11.68 -0.18
C ASP A 105 6.43 10.17 0.05
N VAL A 106 6.70 9.78 1.28
CA VAL A 106 6.61 8.40 1.73
C VAL A 106 5.36 8.24 2.59
N LEU A 107 4.47 7.35 2.18
CA LEU A 107 3.23 7.07 2.89
C LEU A 107 3.30 5.72 3.61
N ASP A 108 2.72 5.67 4.80
CA ASP A 108 2.68 4.48 5.63
C ASP A 108 1.32 3.78 5.52
N PHE A 109 1.35 2.45 5.47
CA PHE A 109 0.16 1.60 5.38
C PHE A 109 0.25 0.48 6.39
N GLY A 110 -0.83 0.25 7.12
CA GLY A 110 -1.00 -0.98 7.87
C GLY A 110 -1.17 -2.15 6.91
N VAL A 111 -0.73 -3.33 7.31
CA VAL A 111 -0.75 -4.54 6.48
C VAL A 111 -1.51 -5.66 7.18
N SER A 112 -2.08 -6.57 6.38
CA SER A 112 -2.65 -7.82 6.87
C SER A 112 -1.56 -8.89 7.01
N TYR A 113 -1.91 -9.99 7.62
CA TYR A 113 -1.03 -11.16 7.67
C TYR A 113 -0.66 -11.66 6.27
N GLY A 114 -1.64 -11.72 5.36
CA GLY A 114 -1.38 -12.13 3.97
C GLY A 114 -0.39 -11.21 3.26
N SER A 115 -0.56 -9.90 3.41
CA SER A 115 0.38 -8.92 2.85
C SER A 115 1.77 -9.08 3.45
N LEU A 116 1.87 -9.33 4.76
CA LEU A 116 3.15 -9.52 5.43
C LEU A 116 3.91 -10.73 4.89
N VAL A 117 3.21 -11.83 4.60
CA VAL A 117 3.80 -13.03 4.00
C VAL A 117 4.43 -12.70 2.64
N TYR A 118 3.74 -11.95 1.78
CA TYR A 118 4.28 -11.50 0.50
C TYR A 118 5.52 -10.62 0.68
N LEU A 119 5.40 -9.60 1.53
CA LEU A 119 6.46 -8.61 1.75
C LEU A 119 7.75 -9.24 2.29
N THR A 120 7.64 -10.27 3.09
CA THR A 120 8.82 -10.97 3.67
C THR A 120 9.44 -12.01 2.73
N ASN A 121 8.78 -12.32 1.62
CA ASN A 121 9.25 -13.31 0.64
C ASN A 121 9.73 -12.70 -0.69
N THR A 122 9.77 -11.38 -0.80
CA THR A 122 10.28 -10.70 -2.00
C THR A 122 11.61 -10.01 -1.72
N PRO A 123 12.63 -10.15 -2.61
CA PRO A 123 13.91 -9.48 -2.43
C PRO A 123 13.84 -7.97 -2.72
N GLU A 124 12.80 -7.51 -3.39
CA GLU A 124 12.64 -6.11 -3.78
C GLU A 124 12.21 -5.21 -2.62
N VAL A 125 11.68 -5.80 -1.55
CA VAL A 125 11.22 -5.07 -0.38
C VAL A 125 12.29 -5.10 0.70
N ARG A 126 12.73 -3.92 1.11
CA ARG A 126 13.69 -3.75 2.18
C ARG A 126 12.98 -3.82 3.54
N ILE A 127 13.43 -4.73 4.39
CA ILE A 127 12.91 -4.85 5.75
C ILE A 127 13.75 -4.00 6.69
N VAL A 128 13.08 -3.14 7.46
CA VAL A 128 13.71 -2.28 8.46
C VAL A 128 13.07 -2.55 9.82
N TYR A 129 13.90 -2.78 10.81
CA TYR A 129 13.45 -3.00 12.18
C TYR A 129 13.66 -1.74 13.01
N ARG A 130 12.68 -1.41 13.84
CA ARG A 130 12.79 -0.32 14.80
C ARG A 130 12.82 -0.88 16.21
N LYS A 131 13.86 -0.55 16.96
CA LYS A 131 14.00 -0.93 18.36
C LYS A 131 14.57 0.25 19.16
N GLY A 132 13.86 0.68 20.20
CA GLY A 132 14.30 1.80 21.02
C GLY A 132 14.53 3.10 20.26
N GLY A 133 13.71 3.37 19.23
CA GLY A 133 13.84 4.55 18.37
C GLY A 133 14.92 4.46 17.29
N ARG A 134 15.69 3.38 17.24
CA ARG A 134 16.72 3.15 16.23
C ARG A 134 16.20 2.23 15.13
N LEU A 135 16.62 2.52 13.89
CA LEU A 135 16.32 1.69 12.71
C LEU A 135 17.47 0.72 12.45
N TYR A 136 17.13 -0.53 12.22
CA TYR A 136 18.07 -1.59 11.85
C TYR A 136 17.61 -2.19 10.52
N THR A 137 18.54 -2.43 9.61
CA THR A 137 18.29 -3.18 8.39
C THR A 137 18.68 -4.62 8.61
N ALA A 138 17.86 -5.55 8.08
CA ALA A 138 18.28 -6.95 7.99
C ALA A 138 19.44 -7.05 6.98
N GLU A 139 20.52 -7.65 7.38
CA GLU A 139 21.61 -8.04 6.50
C GLU A 139 21.27 -9.33 5.74
#